data_3a9e345ef3e9339d9b07dcb6d4103ea7
#
_entry.id   3a9e345ef3e9339d9b07dcb6d4103ea7
#
_cell.length_a   1.000
_cell.length_b   1.000
_cell.length_c   1.000
_cell.angle_alpha   90.00
_cell.angle_beta   90.00
_cell.angle_gamma   90.00
#
_symmetry.space_group_name_H-M   'P 1'
#
loop_
_entity.id
_entity.type
_entity.pdbx_description
1 polymer ?
#
loop_
_entity_poly.entity_id
_entity_poly.type
_entity_poly.pdbx_seq_one_letter_code
_entity_poly.pdbx_strand_id
1 'polypeptide(L)'
;MRRTLNVCDLRCDSALARADFDAMAAMEARFYGEDLITPAEESWSWYERYPFTIVTARGERGEVAGFVNLFPVSESVHAAILAGAFNDANLTTDDVVDPWEREADSSSLHMFLSCVVVDTPWQGSGLAYRLVAQASAQYAEFASRIADVTIDTATPDGAGLARNLGFTPVCPSDHGTQIWQSTWENFIAHIRC
;
A
#
# COMPACT_ATOMS: atom_id res chain seq x y z
N MET A 1 7.17 -33.17 6.03
CA MET A 1 6.78 -32.81 4.68
C MET A 1 6.40 -31.33 4.69
N ARG A 2 7.17 -30.44 4.07
CA ARG A 2 6.80 -29.01 3.96
C ARG A 2 5.66 -28.94 2.94
N ARG A 3 4.46 -28.55 3.38
CA ARG A 3 3.33 -28.27 2.49
C ARG A 3 3.77 -27.10 1.60
N THR A 4 3.71 -27.28 0.29
CA THR A 4 3.95 -26.17 -0.63
C THR A 4 2.79 -25.20 -0.45
N LEU A 5 3.07 -24.02 0.10
CA LEU A 5 2.08 -22.95 0.26
C LEU A 5 1.73 -22.45 -1.14
N ASN A 6 0.44 -22.46 -1.49
CA ASN A 6 -0.05 -21.98 -2.78
C ASN A 6 -0.74 -20.62 -2.56
N VAL A 7 -0.20 -19.57 -3.17
CA VAL A 7 -0.75 -18.21 -3.07
C VAL A 7 -2.18 -18.13 -3.59
N CYS A 8 -2.59 -19.04 -4.49
CA CYS A 8 -3.96 -19.10 -4.99
C CYS A 8 -4.99 -19.51 -3.94
N ASP A 9 -4.56 -20.17 -2.85
CA ASP A 9 -5.44 -20.60 -1.75
C ASP A 9 -5.72 -19.46 -0.74
N LEU A 10 -5.02 -18.33 -0.86
CA LEU A 10 -5.23 -17.17 -0.01
C LEU A 10 -6.47 -16.38 -0.45
N ARG A 11 -7.29 -15.97 0.51
CA ARG A 11 -8.38 -15.03 0.30
C ARG A 11 -7.86 -13.60 0.48
N CYS A 12 -8.03 -12.75 -0.53
CA CYS A 12 -7.79 -11.31 -0.40
C CYS A 12 -9.12 -10.61 -0.15
N ASP A 13 -9.18 -9.79 0.89
CA ASP A 13 -10.36 -8.97 1.21
C ASP A 13 -9.96 -7.66 1.91
N SER A 14 -10.91 -6.72 1.98
CA SER A 14 -10.81 -5.47 2.70
C SER A 14 -11.70 -5.42 3.95
N ALA A 15 -12.34 -6.52 4.34
CA ALA A 15 -13.14 -6.60 5.56
C ALA A 15 -12.23 -6.98 6.74
N LEU A 16 -11.81 -5.99 7.53
CA LEU A 16 -10.86 -6.15 8.63
C LEU A 16 -11.54 -5.99 9.99
N ALA A 17 -11.04 -6.73 10.98
CA ALA A 17 -11.37 -6.55 12.39
C ALA A 17 -10.24 -5.80 13.12
N ARG A 18 -10.54 -5.16 14.25
CA ARG A 18 -9.54 -4.42 15.03
C ARG A 18 -8.29 -5.25 15.33
N ALA A 19 -8.45 -6.55 15.66
CA ALA A 19 -7.34 -7.45 15.94
C ALA A 19 -6.39 -7.68 14.74
N ASP A 20 -6.83 -7.44 13.51
CA ASP A 20 -5.97 -7.56 12.33
C ASP A 20 -4.88 -6.48 12.33
N PHE A 21 -5.19 -5.29 12.86
CA PHE A 21 -4.26 -4.16 12.92
C PHE A 21 -3.11 -4.41 13.88
N ASP A 22 -3.37 -5.10 15.01
CA ASP A 22 -2.30 -5.54 15.92
C ASP A 22 -1.39 -6.56 15.22
N ALA A 23 -1.97 -7.47 14.43
CA ALA A 23 -1.22 -8.45 13.65
C ALA A 23 -0.40 -7.80 12.52
N MET A 24 -0.95 -6.79 11.84
CA MET A 24 -0.26 -6.02 10.79
C MET A 24 0.91 -5.23 11.37
N ALA A 25 0.71 -4.47 12.45
CA ALA A 25 1.77 -3.73 13.14
C ALA A 25 2.89 -4.66 13.64
N ALA A 26 2.54 -5.82 14.22
CA ALA A 26 3.53 -6.83 14.61
C ALA A 26 4.27 -7.45 13.41
N MET A 27 3.66 -7.46 12.23
CA MET A 27 4.31 -7.89 10.99
C MET A 27 5.28 -6.83 10.48
N GLU A 28 4.90 -5.56 10.45
CA GLU A 28 5.76 -4.42 10.07
C GLU A 28 7.00 -4.35 10.94
N ALA A 29 6.85 -4.50 12.25
CA ALA A 29 7.94 -4.46 13.22
C ALA A 29 9.06 -5.51 12.98
N ARG A 30 8.81 -6.50 12.13
CA ARG A 30 9.84 -7.47 11.73
C ARG A 30 10.71 -7.00 10.57
N PHE A 31 10.27 -5.99 9.83
CA PHE A 31 10.90 -5.53 8.58
C PHE A 31 11.34 -4.08 8.64
N TYR A 32 10.70 -3.25 9.45
CA TYR A 32 10.91 -1.80 9.52
C TYR A 32 11.41 -1.36 10.89
N GLY A 33 12.10 -0.23 10.94
CA GLY A 33 12.42 0.47 12.19
C GLY A 33 11.16 1.05 12.85
N GLU A 34 11.20 1.25 14.16
CA GLU A 34 10.06 1.79 14.93
C GLU A 34 9.53 3.13 14.38
N ASP A 35 10.41 3.97 13.84
CA ASP A 35 10.07 5.28 13.28
C ASP A 35 9.29 5.21 11.95
N LEU A 36 9.16 4.00 11.36
CA LEU A 36 8.47 3.75 10.09
C LEU A 36 7.21 2.89 10.29
N ILE A 37 6.78 2.68 11.52
CA ILE A 37 5.61 1.87 11.83
C ILE A 37 4.47 2.76 12.27
N THR A 38 3.35 2.69 11.57
CA THR A 38 2.14 3.35 12.03
C THR A 38 1.52 2.58 13.19
N PRO A 39 1.21 3.24 14.31
CA PRO A 39 0.51 2.61 15.41
C PRO A 39 -0.80 1.94 14.97
N ALA A 40 -1.09 0.73 15.47
CA ALA A 40 -2.28 -0.03 15.10
C ALA A 40 -3.59 0.73 15.34
N GLU A 41 -3.63 1.61 16.34
CA GLU A 41 -4.79 2.47 16.66
C GLU A 41 -5.04 3.53 15.56
N GLU A 42 -3.98 4.13 15.06
CA GLU A 42 -4.06 5.12 13.99
C GLU A 42 -4.46 4.47 12.67
N SER A 43 -3.83 3.36 12.31
CA SER A 43 -4.22 2.58 11.13
C SER A 43 -5.67 2.13 11.18
N TRP A 44 -6.17 1.73 12.38
CA TRP A 44 -7.57 1.40 12.58
C TRP A 44 -8.48 2.60 12.35
N SER A 45 -8.13 3.79 12.86
CA SER A 45 -8.94 5.00 12.68
C SER A 45 -9.07 5.42 11.20
N TRP A 46 -8.01 5.24 10.40
CA TRP A 46 -8.10 5.46 8.96
C TRP A 46 -9.06 4.48 8.29
N TYR A 47 -8.91 3.20 8.62
CA TYR A 47 -9.74 2.16 8.05
C TYR A 47 -11.23 2.31 8.42
N GLU A 48 -11.55 2.69 9.65
CA GLU A 48 -12.95 2.96 10.03
C GLU A 48 -13.60 4.03 9.15
N ARG A 49 -12.82 5.04 8.78
CA ARG A 49 -13.29 6.11 7.90
C ARG A 49 -13.20 5.73 6.41
N TYR A 50 -12.15 5.02 6.02
CA TYR A 50 -11.82 4.71 4.63
C TYR A 50 -11.48 3.22 4.46
N PRO A 51 -12.48 2.33 4.52
CA PRO A 51 -12.22 0.88 4.50
C PRO A 51 -11.62 0.35 3.17
N PHE A 52 -11.61 1.17 2.12
CA PHE A 52 -11.00 0.86 0.83
C PHE A 52 -9.46 1.00 0.83
N THR A 53 -8.86 1.57 1.87
CA THR A 53 -7.41 1.89 1.89
C THR A 53 -6.52 0.66 2.05
N ILE A 54 -7.04 -0.43 2.61
CA ILE A 54 -6.28 -1.61 3.00
C ILE A 54 -6.88 -2.87 2.38
N VAL A 55 -6.01 -3.70 1.81
CA VAL A 55 -6.35 -5.08 1.39
C VAL A 55 -5.43 -6.06 2.08
N THR A 56 -5.99 -7.11 2.67
CA THR A 56 -5.24 -8.19 3.30
C THR A 56 -5.35 -9.48 2.51
N ALA A 57 -4.33 -10.33 2.63
CA ALA A 57 -4.40 -11.74 2.27
C ALA A 57 -4.45 -12.58 3.54
N ARG A 58 -5.37 -13.56 3.58
CA ARG A 58 -5.56 -14.44 4.73
C ARG A 58 -5.23 -15.87 4.38
N GLY A 59 -4.53 -16.53 5.27
CA GLY A 59 -4.29 -17.97 5.23
C GLY A 59 -5.53 -18.80 5.57
N GLU A 60 -5.39 -20.12 5.51
CA GLU A 60 -6.51 -21.07 5.72
C GLU A 60 -7.17 -20.96 7.10
N ARG A 61 -6.44 -20.51 8.13
CA ARG A 61 -6.93 -20.33 9.51
C ARG A 61 -7.39 -18.92 9.81
N GLY A 62 -7.42 -18.05 8.78
CA GLY A 62 -7.79 -16.65 8.90
C GLY A 62 -6.67 -15.71 9.35
N GLU A 63 -5.44 -16.22 9.56
CA GLU A 63 -4.27 -15.40 9.87
C GLU A 63 -3.91 -14.45 8.72
N VAL A 64 -3.41 -13.26 9.04
CA VAL A 64 -2.90 -12.31 8.04
C VAL A 64 -1.60 -12.86 7.44
N ALA A 65 -1.58 -13.09 6.13
CA ALA A 65 -0.41 -13.56 5.37
C ALA A 65 0.36 -12.41 4.70
N GLY A 66 -0.28 -11.25 4.57
CA GLY A 66 0.26 -10.03 4.03
C GLY A 66 -0.83 -9.00 3.82
N PHE A 67 -0.44 -7.76 3.58
CA PHE A 67 -1.37 -6.66 3.33
C PHE A 67 -0.73 -5.58 2.47
N VAL A 68 -1.57 -4.70 1.94
CA VAL A 68 -1.18 -3.54 1.15
C VAL A 68 -2.07 -2.35 1.53
N ASN A 69 -1.45 -1.18 1.61
CA ASN A 69 -2.13 0.10 1.77
C ASN A 69 -1.96 0.90 0.48
N LEU A 70 -3.05 1.14 -0.23
CA LEU A 70 -3.09 1.94 -1.47
C LEU A 70 -4.31 2.85 -1.42
N PHE A 71 -4.09 4.16 -1.48
CA PHE A 71 -5.17 5.15 -1.38
C PHE A 71 -4.79 6.47 -2.03
N PRO A 72 -5.78 7.29 -2.44
CA PRO A 72 -5.52 8.64 -2.91
C PRO A 72 -5.17 9.56 -1.75
N VAL A 73 -4.22 10.47 -1.98
CA VAL A 73 -3.80 11.50 -1.03
C VAL A 73 -4.11 12.90 -1.56
N SER A 74 -4.13 13.87 -0.63
CA SER A 74 -4.28 15.29 -0.98
C SER A 74 -3.09 15.79 -1.81
N GLU A 75 -3.30 16.85 -2.60
CA GLU A 75 -2.24 17.47 -3.41
C GLU A 75 -1.06 17.94 -2.55
N SER A 76 -1.34 18.42 -1.34
CA SER A 76 -0.29 18.87 -0.39
C SER A 76 0.56 17.70 0.10
N VAL A 77 -0.06 16.57 0.41
CA VAL A 77 0.65 15.34 0.81
C VAL A 77 1.44 14.78 -0.37
N HIS A 78 0.84 14.70 -1.57
CA HIS A 78 1.55 14.25 -2.77
C HIS A 78 2.79 15.11 -3.07
N ALA A 79 2.67 16.44 -2.97
CA ALA A 79 3.81 17.34 -3.15
C ALA A 79 4.90 17.11 -2.09
N ALA A 80 4.52 16.88 -0.83
CA ALA A 80 5.45 16.57 0.25
C ALA A 80 6.16 15.22 0.06
N ILE A 81 5.44 14.18 -0.43
CA ILE A 81 6.03 12.88 -0.81
C ILE A 81 7.09 13.10 -1.90
N LEU A 82 6.75 13.79 -2.98
CA LEU A 82 7.69 14.03 -4.10
C LEU A 82 8.89 14.89 -3.71
N ALA A 83 8.77 15.69 -2.66
CA ALA A 83 9.87 16.45 -2.08
C ALA A 83 10.73 15.62 -1.09
N GLY A 84 10.34 14.38 -0.76
CA GLY A 84 10.98 13.55 0.24
C GLY A 84 10.75 13.99 1.69
N ALA A 85 9.78 14.87 1.94
CA ALA A 85 9.50 15.49 3.23
C ALA A 85 8.29 14.89 3.97
N PHE A 86 7.69 13.83 3.44
CA PHE A 86 6.53 13.18 4.04
C PHE A 86 6.93 11.81 4.62
N ASN A 87 6.61 11.59 5.91
CA ASN A 87 6.72 10.29 6.56
C ASN A 87 5.30 9.77 6.83
N ASP A 88 4.95 8.61 6.31
CA ASP A 88 3.62 8.01 6.41
C ASP A 88 3.25 7.57 7.84
N ALA A 89 4.23 7.43 8.74
CA ALA A 89 3.96 7.28 10.17
C ALA A 89 3.20 8.48 10.77
N ASN A 90 3.20 9.64 10.09
CA ASN A 90 2.46 10.85 10.49
C ASN A 90 1.17 11.06 9.69
N LEU A 91 0.77 10.09 8.87
CA LEU A 91 -0.46 10.18 8.05
C LEU A 91 -1.69 10.30 8.93
N THR A 92 -2.56 11.24 8.59
CA THR A 92 -3.84 11.46 9.26
C THR A 92 -5.02 11.17 8.32
N THR A 93 -6.23 11.07 8.88
CA THR A 93 -7.45 10.89 8.07
C THR A 93 -7.71 12.06 7.10
N ASP A 94 -7.24 13.26 7.41
CA ASP A 94 -7.43 14.44 6.54
C ASP A 94 -6.49 14.43 5.32
N ASP A 95 -5.46 13.58 5.34
CA ASP A 95 -4.51 13.42 4.25
C ASP A 95 -5.04 12.49 3.15
N VAL A 96 -6.00 11.62 3.50
CA VAL A 96 -6.63 10.66 2.59
C VAL A 96 -7.81 11.32 1.87
N VAL A 97 -7.87 11.13 0.57
CA VAL A 97 -8.98 11.61 -0.28
C VAL A 97 -9.97 10.47 -0.52
N ASP A 98 -11.25 10.69 -0.23
CA ASP A 98 -12.30 9.76 -0.64
C ASP A 98 -12.69 10.06 -2.10
N PRO A 99 -12.40 9.16 -3.05
CA PRO A 99 -12.72 9.40 -4.44
C PRO A 99 -14.23 9.31 -4.74
N TRP A 100 -15.03 8.68 -3.86
CA TRP A 100 -16.49 8.57 -3.99
C TRP A 100 -17.23 9.78 -3.42
N GLU A 101 -16.68 10.43 -2.39
CA GLU A 101 -17.26 11.67 -1.82
C GLU A 101 -16.92 12.92 -2.63
N ARG A 102 -15.81 12.87 -3.37
CA ARG A 102 -15.38 13.99 -4.21
C ARG A 102 -16.27 14.06 -5.44
N GLU A 103 -17.12 15.09 -5.53
CA GLU A 103 -17.86 15.39 -6.77
C GLU A 103 -16.92 15.30 -7.97
N ALA A 104 -17.44 14.95 -9.16
CA ALA A 104 -16.69 14.76 -10.41
C ALA A 104 -15.95 16.03 -10.88
N ASP A 105 -15.40 16.79 -9.94
CA ASP A 105 -14.52 17.91 -10.19
C ASP A 105 -13.24 17.41 -10.87
N SER A 106 -12.77 18.16 -11.84
CA SER A 106 -11.74 17.82 -12.82
C SER A 106 -10.33 17.61 -12.25
N SER A 107 -10.16 17.52 -10.93
CA SER A 107 -8.86 17.33 -10.29
C SER A 107 -8.40 15.88 -10.38
N SER A 108 -7.14 15.71 -10.77
CA SER A 108 -6.47 14.42 -10.77
C SER A 108 -6.40 13.81 -9.37
N LEU A 109 -6.43 12.48 -9.29
CA LEU A 109 -6.13 11.73 -8.07
C LEU A 109 -4.67 11.32 -8.08
N HIS A 110 -4.00 11.44 -6.95
CA HIS A 110 -2.64 11.01 -6.72
C HIS A 110 -2.64 9.86 -5.72
N MET A 111 -2.20 8.69 -6.16
CA MET A 111 -2.21 7.49 -5.33
C MET A 111 -0.92 7.37 -4.53
N PHE A 112 -1.04 6.92 -3.29
CA PHE A 112 0.09 6.55 -2.46
C PHE A 112 0.02 5.06 -2.10
N LEU A 113 1.03 4.30 -2.51
CA LEU A 113 1.26 2.92 -2.12
C LEU A 113 2.15 2.96 -0.87
N SER A 114 1.53 3.21 0.29
CA SER A 114 2.23 3.46 1.54
C SER A 114 2.94 2.21 2.05
N CYS A 115 2.30 1.05 1.98
CA CYS A 115 2.85 -0.16 2.56
C CYS A 115 2.52 -1.40 1.71
N VAL A 116 3.49 -2.30 1.57
CA VAL A 116 3.30 -3.67 1.06
C VAL A 116 4.10 -4.62 1.94
N VAL A 117 3.42 -5.38 2.78
CA VAL A 117 4.08 -6.36 3.66
C VAL A 117 3.59 -7.77 3.38
N VAL A 118 4.53 -8.69 3.28
CA VAL A 118 4.26 -10.12 3.09
C VAL A 118 4.98 -10.90 4.19
N ASP A 119 4.25 -11.72 4.93
CA ASP A 119 4.82 -12.56 5.97
C ASP A 119 5.84 -13.55 5.40
N THR A 120 6.91 -13.79 6.14
CA THR A 120 8.07 -14.57 5.73
C THR A 120 7.73 -15.90 5.02
N PRO A 121 6.75 -16.71 5.49
CA PRO A 121 6.40 -17.96 4.80
C PRO A 121 5.88 -17.78 3.37
N TRP A 122 5.38 -16.57 3.03
CA TRP A 122 4.76 -16.24 1.76
C TRP A 122 5.62 -15.37 0.85
N GLN A 123 6.81 -14.94 1.31
CA GLN A 123 7.75 -14.18 0.48
C GLN A 123 8.23 -15.00 -0.72
N GLY A 124 8.44 -14.33 -1.84
CA GLY A 124 8.83 -14.97 -3.10
C GLY A 124 7.71 -15.76 -3.81
N SER A 125 6.48 -15.79 -3.25
CA SER A 125 5.33 -16.51 -3.82
C SER A 125 4.54 -15.72 -4.87
N GLY A 126 4.84 -14.42 -5.04
CA GLY A 126 4.04 -13.51 -5.87
C GLY A 126 2.90 -12.83 -5.11
N LEU A 127 2.76 -13.04 -3.79
CA LEU A 127 1.66 -12.48 -3.00
C LEU A 127 1.63 -10.95 -3.02
N ALA A 128 2.79 -10.26 -2.99
CA ALA A 128 2.85 -8.81 -3.09
C ALA A 128 2.15 -8.28 -4.35
N TYR A 129 2.42 -8.89 -5.51
CA TYR A 129 1.77 -8.51 -6.77
C TYR A 129 0.27 -8.74 -6.75
N ARG A 130 -0.18 -9.86 -6.16
CA ARG A 130 -1.60 -10.16 -6.05
C ARG A 130 -2.33 -9.17 -5.14
N LEU A 131 -1.72 -8.78 -4.02
CA LEU A 131 -2.25 -7.77 -3.12
C LEU A 131 -2.37 -6.41 -3.82
N VAL A 132 -1.30 -5.97 -4.49
CA VAL A 132 -1.28 -4.71 -5.25
C VAL A 132 -2.33 -4.73 -6.37
N ALA A 133 -2.47 -5.84 -7.10
CA ALA A 133 -3.49 -5.99 -8.14
C ALA A 133 -4.91 -5.86 -7.56
N GLN A 134 -5.17 -6.52 -6.42
CA GLN A 134 -6.47 -6.46 -5.77
C GLN A 134 -6.81 -5.07 -5.23
N ALA A 135 -5.83 -4.37 -4.62
CA ALA A 135 -6.01 -3.00 -4.17
C ALA A 135 -6.27 -2.05 -5.34
N SER A 136 -5.49 -2.17 -6.42
CA SER A 136 -5.66 -1.32 -7.62
C SER A 136 -7.01 -1.53 -8.30
N ALA A 137 -7.55 -2.75 -8.27
CA ALA A 137 -8.85 -3.06 -8.86
C ALA A 137 -10.01 -2.31 -8.20
N GLN A 138 -9.88 -1.92 -6.92
CA GLN A 138 -10.90 -1.13 -6.22
C GLN A 138 -11.09 0.26 -6.84
N TYR A 139 -10.06 0.79 -7.52
CA TYR A 139 -10.06 2.12 -8.14
C TYR A 139 -10.31 2.08 -9.65
N ALA A 140 -10.77 0.96 -10.20
CA ALA A 140 -10.94 0.80 -11.65
C ALA A 140 -11.88 1.85 -12.27
N GLU A 141 -12.94 2.25 -11.56
CA GLU A 141 -13.88 3.29 -12.02
C GLU A 141 -13.27 4.69 -12.08
N PHE A 142 -12.21 4.94 -11.31
CA PHE A 142 -11.48 6.21 -11.26
C PHE A 142 -10.23 6.23 -12.14
N ALA A 143 -9.92 5.17 -12.87
CA ALA A 143 -8.66 5.01 -13.60
C ALA A 143 -8.32 6.18 -14.53
N SER A 144 -9.33 6.81 -15.17
CA SER A 144 -9.14 7.98 -16.04
C SER A 144 -8.83 9.29 -15.28
N ARG A 145 -9.04 9.30 -13.96
CA ARG A 145 -8.78 10.45 -13.08
C ARG A 145 -7.46 10.30 -12.32
N ILE A 146 -6.93 9.08 -12.22
CA ILE A 146 -5.68 8.83 -11.49
C ILE A 146 -4.50 9.20 -12.38
N ALA A 147 -3.72 10.19 -11.95
CA ALA A 147 -2.56 10.67 -12.70
C ALA A 147 -1.35 9.75 -12.49
N ASP A 148 -1.05 9.47 -11.23
CA ASP A 148 0.17 8.78 -10.83
C ASP A 148 -0.01 7.97 -9.55
N VAL A 149 1.02 7.23 -9.23
CA VAL A 149 1.19 6.52 -7.96
C VAL A 149 2.61 6.73 -7.47
N THR A 150 2.75 7.03 -6.18
CA THR A 150 4.03 7.14 -5.47
C THR A 150 4.19 6.00 -4.48
N ILE A 151 5.42 5.62 -4.19
CA ILE A 151 5.78 4.66 -3.14
C ILE A 151 7.05 5.13 -2.44
N ASP A 152 7.12 4.93 -1.15
CA ASP A 152 8.34 5.07 -0.36
C ASP A 152 8.89 3.69 0.01
N THR A 153 10.20 3.46 -0.23
CA THR A 153 10.80 2.15 0.00
C THR A 153 11.93 2.22 1.02
N ALA A 154 11.73 1.53 2.14
CA ALA A 154 12.70 1.41 3.22
C ALA A 154 13.66 0.22 3.07
N THR A 155 13.37 -0.73 2.18
CA THR A 155 14.12 -2.00 2.06
C THR A 155 14.56 -2.27 0.63
N PRO A 156 15.64 -3.05 0.43
CA PRO A 156 16.07 -3.48 -0.91
C PRO A 156 14.98 -4.28 -1.66
N ASP A 157 14.18 -5.08 -0.96
CA ASP A 157 13.08 -5.86 -1.54
C ASP A 157 11.95 -4.94 -1.99
N GLY A 158 11.61 -3.92 -1.18
CA GLY A 158 10.66 -2.86 -1.56
C GLY A 158 11.11 -2.11 -2.81
N ALA A 159 12.39 -1.72 -2.88
CA ALA A 159 12.97 -1.10 -4.07
C ALA A 159 12.96 -2.03 -5.30
N GLY A 160 13.12 -3.34 -5.07
CA GLY A 160 12.96 -4.37 -6.11
C GLY A 160 11.53 -4.44 -6.63
N LEU A 161 10.56 -4.45 -5.71
CA LEU A 161 9.13 -4.43 -6.05
C LEU A 161 8.77 -3.17 -6.83
N ALA A 162 9.21 -1.98 -6.37
CA ALA A 162 8.95 -0.72 -7.05
C ALA A 162 9.43 -0.75 -8.50
N ARG A 163 10.69 -1.16 -8.77
CA ARG A 163 11.21 -1.30 -10.14
C ARG A 163 10.38 -2.25 -11.00
N ASN A 164 10.00 -3.39 -10.44
CA ASN A 164 9.21 -4.40 -11.17
C ASN A 164 7.77 -3.95 -11.46
N LEU A 165 7.22 -3.03 -10.65
CA LEU A 165 5.91 -2.39 -10.86
C LEU A 165 6.00 -1.14 -11.76
N GLY A 166 7.15 -0.87 -12.40
CA GLY A 166 7.32 0.21 -13.36
C GLY A 166 7.56 1.59 -12.74
N PHE A 167 7.97 1.64 -11.46
CA PHE A 167 8.32 2.91 -10.83
C PHE A 167 9.73 3.36 -11.20
N THR A 168 9.93 4.67 -11.24
CA THR A 168 11.23 5.32 -11.38
C THR A 168 11.59 6.08 -10.09
N PRO A 169 12.88 6.09 -9.68
CA PRO A 169 13.28 6.82 -8.47
C PRO A 169 13.16 8.33 -8.68
N VAL A 170 12.67 9.03 -7.66
CA VAL A 170 12.51 10.50 -7.65
C VAL A 170 13.61 11.15 -6.82
N CYS A 171 13.61 10.91 -5.51
CA CYS A 171 14.57 11.48 -4.57
C CYS A 171 14.71 10.60 -3.32
N PRO A 172 15.81 10.70 -2.57
CA PRO A 172 15.85 10.19 -1.21
C PRO A 172 14.90 11.01 -0.32
N SER A 173 14.30 10.37 0.69
CA SER A 173 13.54 11.08 1.71
C SER A 173 14.45 11.63 2.81
N ASP A 174 13.94 12.55 3.61
CA ASP A 174 14.63 13.14 4.77
C ASP A 174 14.73 12.16 5.96
N HIS A 175 13.98 11.04 5.94
CA HIS A 175 14.03 9.96 6.93
C HIS A 175 14.76 8.70 6.42
N GLY A 176 15.50 8.80 5.31
CA GLY A 176 16.47 7.79 4.88
C GLY A 176 15.92 6.67 3.98
N THR A 177 14.74 6.84 3.42
CA THR A 177 14.12 5.94 2.44
C THR A 177 14.27 6.49 1.02
N GLN A 178 13.70 5.81 0.02
CA GLN A 178 13.73 6.24 -1.38
C GLN A 178 12.32 6.41 -1.90
N ILE A 179 12.02 7.60 -2.43
CA ILE A 179 10.75 7.91 -3.09
C ILE A 179 10.82 7.50 -4.58
N TRP A 180 9.74 6.85 -5.03
CA TRP A 180 9.55 6.44 -6.43
C TRP A 180 8.20 6.90 -6.92
N GLN A 181 8.07 7.07 -8.23
CA GLN A 181 6.82 7.46 -8.90
C GLN A 181 6.63 6.68 -10.21
N SER A 182 5.38 6.42 -10.55
CA SER A 182 4.97 5.91 -11.85
C SER A 182 3.67 6.60 -12.28
N THR A 183 3.41 6.70 -13.58
CA THR A 183 2.05 7.01 -14.03
C THR A 183 1.12 5.84 -13.69
N TRP A 184 -0.16 6.11 -13.43
CA TRP A 184 -1.13 5.05 -13.16
C TRP A 184 -1.19 4.02 -14.28
N GLU A 185 -1.21 4.47 -15.54
CA GLU A 185 -1.23 3.59 -16.71
C GLU A 185 -0.03 2.64 -16.74
N ASN A 186 1.18 3.17 -16.54
CA ASN A 186 2.40 2.36 -16.51
C ASN A 186 2.41 1.37 -15.35
N PHE A 187 1.99 1.80 -14.15
CA PHE A 187 1.86 0.95 -12.98
C PHE A 187 0.90 -0.22 -13.24
N ILE A 188 -0.31 0.03 -13.74
CA ILE A 188 -1.29 -1.02 -14.05
C ILE A 188 -0.78 -1.98 -15.14
N ALA A 189 -0.02 -1.50 -16.13
CA ALA A 189 0.58 -2.34 -17.15
C ALA A 189 1.63 -3.34 -16.59
N HIS A 190 2.24 -3.03 -15.45
CA HIS A 190 3.24 -3.88 -14.79
C HIS A 190 2.66 -4.83 -13.73
N ILE A 191 1.41 -4.62 -13.30
CA ILE A 191 0.72 -5.54 -12.40
C ILE A 191 0.32 -6.77 -13.22
N ARG A 192 1.06 -7.85 -13.04
CA ARG A 192 0.76 -9.14 -13.69
C ARG A 192 0.02 -10.04 -12.71
N CYS A 193 -1.15 -10.49 -13.10
CA CYS A 193 -1.86 -11.58 -12.44
C CYS A 193 -1.19 -12.93 -12.70
#